data_4dc3004b0e3083acc6ce9197a2a12bc8
#
_entry.id   4dc3004b0e3083acc6ce9197a2a12bc8
#
_cell.length_a   1.000
_cell.length_b   1.000
_cell.length_c   1.000
_cell.angle_alpha   90.00
_cell.angle_beta   90.00
_cell.angle_gamma   90.00
#
_symmetry.space_group_name_H-M   'P 1'
#
loop_
_entity.id
_entity.type
_entity.pdbx_description
1 polymer ?
#
loop_
_entity_poly.entity_id
_entity_poly.type
_entity_poly.pdbx_seq_one_letter_code
_entity_poly.pdbx_strand_id
1 'polypeptide(L)'
;MNRWNPHKLKDQSGKELNYVPSFTNFAITLQKNLLKRFEKSEDQVSIIIQGPLHLRSINTIPQYLEYGEVIVSCWDNDNLNLIEKYKDKITLVINDFKKASKLSVRSGAKNPYIFQNYSTLEGLKAAKNFLSVKFRSDESYPVINPILKKIKENRDSKNEKGIYNWFKLVTSNIYFRFDNEIKFHPSDHFVGGQTSRMIKVFEKSTELSSIPTKLSPEQIICKAALETYFDPIKNSRDQFDYTKSVELMQKHFDIIRINSLPNRIWTSSYRKYDALRSEERWCHNIKEL
;
A
#
# COMPACT_ATOMS: atom_id res chain seq x y z
N MET A 1 -29.48 -28.44 16.41
CA MET A 1 -28.58 -27.56 15.59
C MET A 1 -28.96 -27.75 14.13
N ASN A 2 -29.75 -26.84 13.57
CA ASN A 2 -30.12 -26.90 12.15
C ASN A 2 -28.91 -26.46 11.33
N ARG A 3 -28.34 -27.39 10.54
CA ARG A 3 -27.31 -27.08 9.55
C ARG A 3 -27.94 -26.22 8.47
N TRP A 4 -27.51 -24.99 8.35
CA TRP A 4 -27.87 -24.09 7.26
C TRP A 4 -27.46 -24.72 5.93
N ASN A 5 -28.45 -24.96 5.06
CA ASN A 5 -28.21 -25.53 3.74
C ASN A 5 -28.43 -24.43 2.68
N PRO A 6 -27.36 -23.84 2.08
CA PRO A 6 -27.49 -22.73 1.17
C PRO A 6 -28.16 -23.07 -0.17
N HIS A 7 -28.47 -24.32 -0.42
CA HIS A 7 -29.05 -24.77 -1.69
C HIS A 7 -30.59 -24.78 -1.70
N LYS A 8 -31.24 -24.27 -0.65
CA LYS A 8 -32.71 -24.27 -0.53
C LYS A 8 -33.29 -22.91 -0.15
N LEU A 9 -32.90 -21.87 -0.83
CA LEU A 9 -33.57 -20.57 -0.69
C LEU A 9 -34.78 -20.54 -1.62
N LYS A 10 -35.96 -20.24 -1.04
CA LYS A 10 -37.22 -20.02 -1.77
C LYS A 10 -37.51 -18.53 -1.76
N ASP A 11 -38.07 -18.01 -2.86
CA ASP A 11 -38.57 -16.64 -2.91
C ASP A 11 -39.89 -16.50 -2.10
N GLN A 12 -40.43 -15.31 -2.00
CA GLN A 12 -41.67 -15.03 -1.27
C GLN A 12 -42.91 -15.79 -1.80
N SER A 13 -42.82 -16.38 -3.00
CA SER A 13 -43.87 -17.24 -3.60
C SER A 13 -43.65 -18.72 -3.34
N GLY A 14 -42.59 -19.11 -2.60
CA GLY A 14 -42.28 -20.50 -2.31
C GLY A 14 -41.51 -21.22 -3.43
N LYS A 15 -41.17 -20.54 -4.52
CA LYS A 15 -40.40 -21.07 -5.65
C LYS A 15 -38.94 -21.20 -5.30
N GLU A 16 -38.33 -22.36 -5.52
CA GLU A 16 -36.89 -22.55 -5.30
C GLU A 16 -36.09 -21.60 -6.17
N LEU A 17 -35.23 -20.77 -5.54
CA LEU A 17 -34.30 -19.95 -6.22
C LEU A 17 -33.13 -20.84 -6.67
N ASN A 18 -33.20 -21.28 -7.92
CA ASN A 18 -32.22 -22.18 -8.52
C ASN A 18 -30.84 -21.57 -8.75
N TYR A 19 -30.59 -20.34 -8.30
CA TYR A 19 -29.29 -19.72 -8.50
C TYR A 19 -28.98 -18.64 -7.45
N VAL A 20 -28.23 -19.03 -6.41
CA VAL A 20 -27.38 -18.08 -5.71
C VAL A 20 -26.02 -18.18 -6.42
N PRO A 21 -25.54 -17.13 -7.13
CA PRO A 21 -24.19 -17.14 -7.67
C PRO A 21 -23.25 -17.44 -6.50
N SER A 22 -22.44 -18.47 -6.60
CA SER A 22 -21.44 -18.70 -5.57
C SER A 22 -20.67 -17.38 -5.40
N PHE A 23 -20.33 -17.01 -4.19
CA PHE A 23 -19.59 -15.77 -3.87
C PHE A 23 -18.37 -15.64 -4.78
N THR A 24 -17.80 -16.77 -5.22
CA THR A 24 -16.75 -16.91 -6.21
C THR A 24 -17.14 -16.38 -7.59
N ASN A 25 -18.34 -16.70 -8.10
CA ASN A 25 -18.81 -16.22 -9.41
C ASN A 25 -19.11 -14.73 -9.41
N PHE A 26 -19.64 -14.21 -8.30
CA PHE A 26 -19.85 -12.77 -8.12
C PHE A 26 -18.50 -12.03 -8.09
N ALA A 27 -17.53 -12.53 -7.33
CA ALA A 27 -16.20 -11.96 -7.25
C ALA A 27 -15.49 -11.99 -8.62
N ILE A 28 -15.60 -13.08 -9.38
CA ILE A 28 -15.03 -13.21 -10.74
C ILE A 28 -15.72 -12.25 -11.71
N THR A 29 -17.04 -12.09 -11.64
CA THR A 29 -17.79 -11.17 -12.51
C THR A 29 -17.47 -9.72 -12.18
N LEU A 30 -17.40 -9.36 -10.90
CA LEU A 30 -17.00 -8.04 -10.45
C LEU A 30 -15.56 -7.72 -10.90
N GLN A 31 -14.66 -8.68 -10.77
CA GLN A 31 -13.27 -8.58 -11.23
C GLN A 31 -13.18 -8.36 -12.73
N LYS A 32 -13.93 -9.14 -13.55
CA LYS A 32 -13.99 -8.97 -15.01
C LYS A 32 -14.53 -7.61 -15.42
N ASN A 33 -15.55 -7.11 -14.75
CA ASN A 33 -16.14 -5.80 -15.04
C ASN A 33 -15.21 -4.65 -14.63
N LEU A 34 -14.47 -4.79 -13.54
CA LEU A 34 -13.42 -3.85 -13.14
C LEU A 34 -12.28 -3.84 -14.16
N LEU A 35 -11.81 -5.01 -14.60
CA LEU A 35 -10.75 -5.12 -15.60
C LEU A 35 -11.15 -4.45 -16.92
N LYS A 36 -12.36 -4.69 -17.45
CA LYS A 36 -12.87 -4.04 -18.66
C LYS A 36 -12.90 -2.51 -18.60
N ARG A 37 -13.11 -1.95 -17.40
CA ARG A 37 -13.14 -0.49 -17.18
C ARG A 37 -11.76 0.17 -17.30
N PHE A 38 -10.68 -0.62 -17.15
CA PHE A 38 -9.29 -0.18 -17.14
C PHE A 38 -8.46 -0.64 -18.36
N GLU A 39 -9.08 -1.28 -19.36
CA GLU A 39 -8.41 -1.80 -20.56
C GLU A 39 -7.63 -0.75 -21.38
N LYS A 40 -7.79 0.55 -21.10
CA LYS A 40 -7.11 1.63 -21.84
C LYS A 40 -5.74 2.06 -21.30
N SER A 41 -5.31 1.58 -20.11
CA SER A 41 -4.05 2.01 -19.50
C SER A 41 -3.31 0.88 -18.74
N GLU A 42 -3.45 -0.36 -19.17
CA GLU A 42 -3.01 -1.53 -18.40
C GLU A 42 -1.51 -1.55 -18.08
N ASP A 43 -0.68 -0.87 -18.85
CA ASP A 43 0.75 -0.81 -18.63
C ASP A 43 1.26 0.45 -17.95
N GLN A 44 0.43 1.48 -17.84
CA GLN A 44 0.79 2.71 -17.17
C GLN A 44 0.57 2.61 -15.67
N VAL A 45 1.43 3.30 -14.93
CA VAL A 45 1.40 3.34 -13.46
C VAL A 45 1.25 4.79 -13.00
N SER A 46 0.54 5.01 -11.90
CA SER A 46 0.55 6.30 -11.20
C SER A 46 1.60 6.25 -10.09
N ILE A 47 2.54 7.17 -10.13
CA ILE A 47 3.63 7.29 -9.18
C ILE A 47 3.33 8.43 -8.23
N ILE A 48 3.14 8.11 -6.96
CA ILE A 48 2.78 9.08 -5.92
C ILE A 48 4.02 9.42 -5.10
N ILE A 49 4.45 10.67 -5.14
CA ILE A 49 5.47 11.22 -4.24
C ILE A 49 4.72 11.88 -3.08
N GLN A 50 4.83 11.32 -1.89
CA GLN A 50 4.04 11.75 -0.74
C GLN A 50 4.90 12.36 0.38
N GLY A 51 4.42 13.44 0.99
CA GLY A 51 5.05 14.11 2.13
C GLY A 51 5.54 15.51 1.81
N PRO A 52 6.27 16.15 2.73
CA PRO A 52 6.83 17.48 2.50
C PRO A 52 7.73 17.52 1.27
N LEU A 53 7.73 18.62 0.51
CA LEU A 53 8.55 18.73 -0.67
C LEU A 53 10.04 18.63 -0.33
N HIS A 54 10.73 17.74 -1.01
CA HIS A 54 12.15 17.51 -0.82
C HIS A 54 12.90 17.47 -2.16
N LEU A 55 14.05 18.15 -2.26
CA LEU A 55 14.82 18.26 -3.51
C LEU A 55 15.18 16.90 -4.11
N ARG A 56 15.39 15.87 -3.30
CA ARG A 56 15.74 14.52 -3.78
C ARG A 56 14.63 13.92 -4.64
N SER A 57 13.42 13.91 -4.14
CA SER A 57 12.29 13.38 -4.90
C SER A 57 11.94 14.26 -6.10
N ILE A 58 12.05 15.60 -5.94
CA ILE A 58 11.82 16.55 -7.03
C ILE A 58 12.80 16.32 -8.18
N ASN A 59 14.07 16.07 -7.88
CA ASN A 59 15.09 15.78 -8.89
C ASN A 59 14.89 14.41 -9.57
N THR A 60 14.07 13.52 -8.99
CA THR A 60 13.72 12.21 -9.56
C THR A 60 12.48 12.29 -10.46
N ILE A 61 11.71 13.39 -10.43
CA ILE A 61 10.49 13.54 -11.26
C ILE A 61 10.74 13.25 -12.74
N PRO A 62 11.83 13.73 -13.41
CA PRO A 62 12.06 13.42 -14.82
C PRO A 62 12.10 11.92 -15.10
N GLN A 63 12.77 11.13 -14.26
CA GLN A 63 12.84 9.68 -14.40
C GLN A 63 11.47 9.05 -14.18
N TYR A 64 10.70 9.52 -13.20
CA TYR A 64 9.37 8.98 -12.93
C TYR A 64 8.39 9.24 -14.09
N LEU A 65 8.51 10.38 -14.77
CA LEU A 65 7.68 10.70 -15.94
C LEU A 65 7.89 9.73 -17.12
N GLU A 66 9.04 9.03 -17.16
CA GLU A 66 9.29 7.98 -18.17
C GLU A 66 8.48 6.71 -17.90
N TYR A 67 8.05 6.48 -16.66
CA TYR A 67 7.31 5.29 -16.26
C TYR A 67 5.79 5.48 -16.25
N GLY A 68 5.30 6.72 -16.10
CA GLY A 68 3.87 6.97 -16.08
C GLY A 68 3.45 8.32 -15.51
N GLU A 69 2.23 8.38 -15.02
CA GLU A 69 1.69 9.56 -14.36
C GLU A 69 2.42 9.83 -13.05
N VAL A 70 2.85 11.07 -12.83
CA VAL A 70 3.47 11.50 -11.58
C VAL A 70 2.51 12.40 -10.80
N ILE A 71 2.26 12.06 -9.55
CA ILE A 71 1.41 12.79 -8.62
C ILE A 71 2.27 13.21 -7.43
N VAL A 72 2.36 14.51 -7.17
CA VAL A 72 3.05 15.05 -5.99
C VAL A 72 2.01 15.45 -4.98
N SER A 73 1.96 14.72 -3.85
CA SER A 73 1.03 14.96 -2.76
C SER A 73 1.78 15.59 -1.58
N CYS A 74 1.76 16.90 -1.49
CA CYS A 74 2.51 17.73 -0.55
C CYS A 74 1.58 18.56 0.35
N TRP A 75 2.12 19.49 1.12
CA TRP A 75 1.39 20.30 2.09
C TRP A 75 1.23 21.75 1.64
N ASP A 76 0.18 22.40 2.11
CA ASP A 76 -0.11 23.81 1.85
C ASP A 76 0.94 24.80 2.41
N ASN A 77 1.76 24.36 3.36
CA ASN A 77 2.88 25.10 3.92
C ASN A 77 4.24 24.77 3.30
N ASP A 78 4.29 23.94 2.25
CA ASP A 78 5.51 23.65 1.51
C ASP A 78 5.90 24.77 0.53
N ASN A 79 7.17 24.88 0.18
CA ASN A 79 7.63 25.80 -0.85
C ASN A 79 7.35 25.26 -2.26
N LEU A 80 6.19 25.61 -2.83
CA LEU A 80 5.74 25.14 -4.14
C LEU A 80 6.61 25.61 -5.31
N ASN A 81 7.42 26.66 -5.14
CA ASN A 81 8.38 27.10 -6.19
C ASN A 81 9.37 25.99 -6.58
N LEU A 82 9.63 25.05 -5.68
CA LEU A 82 10.53 23.92 -5.95
C LEU A 82 10.05 23.00 -7.08
N ILE A 83 8.75 22.94 -7.33
CA ILE A 83 8.13 22.07 -8.35
C ILE A 83 7.52 22.83 -9.52
N GLU A 84 7.59 24.17 -9.52
CA GLU A 84 6.97 25.03 -10.53
C GLU A 84 7.34 24.61 -11.97
N LYS A 85 8.60 24.22 -12.21
CA LYS A 85 9.08 23.75 -13.52
C LYS A 85 8.42 22.47 -14.04
N TYR A 86 7.67 21.77 -13.18
CA TYR A 86 6.99 20.52 -13.53
C TYR A 86 5.47 20.64 -13.53
N LYS A 87 4.90 21.81 -13.21
CA LYS A 87 3.46 22.01 -13.00
C LYS A 87 2.57 21.47 -14.11
N ASP A 88 3.01 21.59 -15.37
CA ASP A 88 2.25 21.13 -16.54
C ASP A 88 2.46 19.63 -16.85
N LYS A 89 3.36 18.95 -16.13
CA LYS A 89 3.74 17.56 -16.37
C LYS A 89 3.30 16.62 -15.25
N ILE A 90 2.90 17.15 -14.11
CA ILE A 90 2.54 16.38 -12.93
C ILE A 90 1.14 16.75 -12.46
N THR A 91 0.52 15.85 -11.70
CA THR A 91 -0.68 16.18 -10.91
C THR A 91 -0.23 16.63 -9.52
N LEU A 92 -0.58 17.86 -9.13
CA LEU A 92 -0.26 18.40 -7.82
C LEU A 92 -1.47 18.28 -6.89
N VAL A 93 -1.27 17.64 -5.74
CA VAL A 93 -2.25 17.52 -4.66
C VAL A 93 -1.71 18.26 -3.44
N ILE A 94 -2.34 19.37 -3.11
CA ILE A 94 -1.97 20.21 -1.97
C ILE A 94 -2.88 19.87 -0.80
N ASN A 95 -2.32 19.31 0.26
CA ASN A 95 -3.03 18.87 1.44
C ASN A 95 -3.08 19.97 2.52
N ASP A 96 -4.21 20.07 3.20
CA ASP A 96 -4.38 20.94 4.35
C ASP A 96 -3.63 20.37 5.58
N PHE A 97 -2.47 20.97 5.89
CA PHE A 97 -1.64 20.59 7.03
C PHE A 97 -2.37 20.75 8.37
N LYS A 98 -3.18 21.81 8.51
CA LYS A 98 -3.94 22.05 9.74
C LYS A 98 -5.00 20.99 9.98
N LYS A 99 -5.67 20.53 8.93
CA LYS A 99 -6.65 19.45 9.00
C LYS A 99 -5.99 18.13 9.43
N ALA A 100 -4.88 17.74 8.82
CA ALA A 100 -4.12 16.56 9.21
C ALA A 100 -3.58 16.68 10.65
N SER A 101 -3.11 17.86 11.05
CA SER A 101 -2.66 18.14 12.41
C SER A 101 -3.76 17.95 13.46
N LYS A 102 -5.00 18.39 13.17
CA LYS A 102 -6.15 18.17 14.06
C LYS A 102 -6.46 16.68 14.24
N LEU A 103 -6.32 15.87 13.19
CA LEU A 103 -6.47 14.42 13.28
C LEU A 103 -5.37 13.80 14.16
N SER A 104 -4.13 14.26 14.03
CA SER A 104 -3.00 13.81 14.87
C SER A 104 -3.22 14.12 16.36
N VAL A 105 -3.76 15.29 16.70
CA VAL A 105 -4.04 15.66 18.09
C VAL A 105 -5.13 14.80 18.72
N ARG A 106 -6.16 14.43 17.96
CA ARG A 106 -7.22 13.53 18.44
C ARG A 106 -6.70 12.14 18.86
N SER A 107 -5.59 11.70 18.28
CA SER A 107 -4.96 10.42 18.65
C SER A 107 -4.22 10.44 19.99
N GLY A 108 -4.19 11.57 20.71
CA GLY A 108 -3.56 11.69 22.03
C GLY A 108 -2.04 11.64 22.00
N ALA A 109 -1.46 11.44 20.85
CA ALA A 109 -0.02 11.46 20.61
C ALA A 109 0.23 12.38 19.41
N LYS A 110 1.35 13.10 19.38
CA LYS A 110 1.86 13.73 18.15
C LYS A 110 2.21 12.59 17.17
N ASN A 111 1.20 12.02 16.53
CA ASN A 111 1.38 10.87 15.65
C ASN A 111 1.77 11.36 14.25
N PRO A 112 3.07 11.34 13.88
CA PRO A 112 3.50 11.79 12.57
C PRO A 112 2.97 10.92 11.42
N TYR A 113 2.47 9.73 11.73
CA TYR A 113 2.00 8.74 10.76
C TYR A 113 0.69 9.14 10.09
N ILE A 114 -0.11 9.97 10.76
CA ILE A 114 -1.33 10.51 10.16
C ILE A 114 -1.01 11.36 8.93
N PHE A 115 0.06 12.16 8.98
CA PHE A 115 0.48 12.98 7.85
C PHE A 115 0.89 12.11 6.66
N GLN A 116 1.65 11.04 6.91
CA GLN A 116 2.06 10.12 5.88
C GLN A 116 0.86 9.40 5.24
N ASN A 117 -0.03 8.83 6.05
CA ASN A 117 -1.20 8.10 5.57
C ASN A 117 -2.17 9.03 4.83
N TYR A 118 -2.41 10.23 5.37
CA TYR A 118 -3.30 11.22 4.79
C TYR A 118 -2.80 11.69 3.41
N SER A 119 -1.53 12.14 3.31
CA SER A 119 -0.98 12.60 2.03
C SER A 119 -0.87 11.44 1.00
N THR A 120 -0.58 10.22 1.45
CA THR A 120 -0.62 9.05 0.55
C THR A 120 -2.03 8.84 0.01
N LEU A 121 -3.04 8.86 0.86
CA LEU A 121 -4.43 8.64 0.48
C LEU A 121 -4.91 9.68 -0.55
N GLU A 122 -4.67 10.96 -0.28
CA GLU A 122 -5.11 12.03 -1.18
C GLU A 122 -4.37 11.96 -2.53
N GLY A 123 -3.08 11.62 -2.54
CA GLY A 123 -2.33 11.35 -3.77
C GLY A 123 -2.89 10.15 -4.55
N LEU A 124 -3.24 9.06 -3.87
CA LEU A 124 -3.84 7.88 -4.50
C LEU A 124 -5.23 8.16 -5.09
N LYS A 125 -6.04 9.00 -4.46
CA LYS A 125 -7.34 9.41 -4.98
C LYS A 125 -7.25 10.19 -6.30
N ALA A 126 -6.13 10.89 -6.52
CA ALA A 126 -5.87 11.60 -7.78
C ALA A 126 -5.33 10.69 -8.89
N ALA A 127 -4.93 9.45 -8.57
CA ALA A 127 -4.36 8.49 -9.52
C ALA A 127 -5.40 8.00 -10.54
N LYS A 128 -5.01 7.98 -11.82
CA LYS A 128 -5.89 7.59 -12.94
C LYS A 128 -5.63 6.18 -13.45
N ASN A 129 -4.46 5.60 -13.12
CA ASN A 129 -4.06 4.30 -13.62
C ASN A 129 -4.50 3.17 -12.67
N PHE A 130 -4.64 1.97 -13.24
CA PHE A 130 -5.02 0.78 -12.50
C PHE A 130 -3.99 0.40 -11.43
N LEU A 131 -2.71 0.61 -11.72
CA LEU A 131 -1.61 0.34 -10.82
C LEU A 131 -1.04 1.66 -10.27
N SER A 132 -0.64 1.63 -9.02
CA SER A 132 0.03 2.75 -8.37
C SER A 132 1.23 2.29 -7.55
N VAL A 133 2.19 3.18 -7.40
CA VAL A 133 3.27 3.04 -6.43
C VAL A 133 3.48 4.36 -5.70
N LYS A 134 3.57 4.30 -4.40
CA LYS A 134 3.84 5.44 -3.51
C LYS A 134 5.29 5.40 -3.08
N PHE A 135 5.96 6.54 -3.13
CA PHE A 135 7.28 6.80 -2.56
C PHE A 135 7.21 7.92 -1.55
N ARG A 136 8.10 7.89 -0.57
CA ARG A 136 8.29 9.00 0.36
C ARG A 136 9.05 10.13 -0.36
N SER A 137 8.66 11.37 -0.10
CA SER A 137 9.29 12.55 -0.71
C SER A 137 10.73 12.77 -0.28
N ASP A 138 11.14 12.22 0.87
CA ASP A 138 12.51 12.30 1.38
C ASP A 138 13.44 11.20 0.81
N GLU A 139 12.96 10.41 -0.14
CA GLU A 139 13.68 9.32 -0.79
C GLU A 139 13.72 9.49 -2.31
N SER A 140 14.64 8.79 -2.97
CA SER A 140 14.78 8.77 -4.42
C SER A 140 15.10 7.37 -4.93
N TYR A 141 14.33 6.94 -5.90
CA TYR A 141 14.47 5.65 -6.60
C TYR A 141 14.48 5.91 -8.11
N PRO A 142 15.61 6.33 -8.70
CA PRO A 142 15.65 6.71 -10.13
C PRO A 142 15.27 5.57 -11.08
N VAL A 143 15.49 4.32 -10.66
CA VAL A 143 15.16 3.13 -11.45
C VAL A 143 14.16 2.27 -10.67
N ILE A 144 12.92 2.26 -11.11
CA ILE A 144 11.81 1.54 -10.45
C ILE A 144 11.30 0.33 -11.23
N ASN A 145 11.96 -0.03 -12.34
CA ASN A 145 11.57 -1.19 -13.16
C ASN A 145 11.35 -2.48 -12.36
N PRO A 146 12.21 -2.87 -11.39
CA PRO A 146 11.97 -4.07 -10.60
C PRO A 146 10.68 -4.01 -9.78
N ILE A 147 10.34 -2.82 -9.25
CA ILE A 147 9.10 -2.59 -8.50
C ILE A 147 7.90 -2.75 -9.43
N LEU A 148 7.92 -2.05 -10.57
CA LEU A 148 6.83 -2.10 -11.55
C LEU A 148 6.62 -3.50 -12.11
N LYS A 149 7.71 -4.21 -12.41
CA LYS A 149 7.68 -5.60 -12.85
C LYS A 149 6.95 -6.48 -11.82
N LYS A 150 7.30 -6.35 -10.54
CA LYS A 150 6.68 -7.15 -9.48
C LYS A 150 5.20 -6.82 -9.28
N ILE A 151 4.81 -5.55 -9.37
CA ILE A 151 3.41 -5.13 -9.31
C ILE A 151 2.60 -5.74 -10.47
N LYS A 152 3.16 -5.72 -11.69
CA LYS A 152 2.54 -6.32 -12.89
C LYS A 152 2.44 -7.85 -12.78
N GLU A 153 3.48 -8.50 -12.29
CA GLU A 153 3.46 -9.95 -12.03
C GLU A 153 2.33 -10.32 -11.06
N ASN A 154 2.11 -9.54 -10.01
CA ASN A 154 1.01 -9.77 -9.08
C ASN A 154 -0.36 -9.56 -9.73
N ARG A 155 -0.50 -8.58 -10.62
CA ARG A 155 -1.72 -8.37 -11.40
C ARG A 155 -2.05 -9.60 -12.24
N ASP A 156 -1.05 -10.16 -12.91
CA ASP A 156 -1.23 -11.18 -13.94
C ASP A 156 -1.22 -12.61 -13.36
N SER A 157 -0.62 -12.80 -12.18
CA SER A 157 -0.52 -14.11 -11.55
C SER A 157 -1.83 -14.53 -10.87
N LYS A 158 -2.07 -15.84 -10.85
CA LYS A 158 -3.20 -16.46 -10.15
C LYS A 158 -2.68 -17.39 -9.07
N ASN A 159 -3.41 -17.48 -7.95
CA ASN A 159 -3.16 -18.51 -6.96
C ASN A 159 -3.67 -19.87 -7.43
N GLU A 160 -3.45 -20.92 -6.64
CA GLU A 160 -3.89 -22.29 -6.91
C GLU A 160 -5.41 -22.42 -7.16
N LYS A 161 -6.20 -21.48 -6.64
CA LYS A 161 -7.66 -21.42 -6.85
C LYS A 161 -8.07 -20.61 -8.09
N GLY A 162 -7.12 -20.21 -8.93
CA GLY A 162 -7.37 -19.39 -10.11
C GLY A 162 -7.73 -17.92 -9.83
N ILE A 163 -7.53 -17.46 -8.59
CA ILE A 163 -7.80 -16.07 -8.18
C ILE A 163 -6.52 -15.26 -8.41
N TYR A 164 -6.65 -14.12 -9.07
CA TYR A 164 -5.51 -13.23 -9.31
C TYR A 164 -4.92 -12.68 -8.01
N ASN A 165 -3.56 -12.58 -7.98
CA ASN A 165 -2.82 -12.06 -6.83
C ASN A 165 -2.74 -10.52 -6.79
N TRP A 166 -3.55 -9.83 -7.62
CA TRP A 166 -3.57 -8.37 -7.69
C TRP A 166 -3.82 -7.66 -6.34
N PHE A 167 -4.30 -8.40 -5.35
CA PHE A 167 -4.50 -7.88 -4.00
C PHE A 167 -3.19 -7.75 -3.20
N LYS A 168 -2.09 -8.41 -3.62
CA LYS A 168 -0.82 -8.27 -2.93
C LYS A 168 -0.23 -6.87 -3.12
N LEU A 169 0.29 -6.32 -2.04
CA LEU A 169 1.05 -5.09 -2.05
C LEU A 169 2.54 -5.40 -2.19
N VAL A 170 3.25 -4.59 -2.97
CA VAL A 170 4.70 -4.70 -3.15
C VAL A 170 5.37 -3.66 -2.27
N THR A 171 6.35 -4.07 -1.48
CA THR A 171 7.07 -3.19 -0.55
C THR A 171 8.57 -3.49 -0.56
N SER A 172 9.37 -2.69 0.15
CA SER A 172 10.80 -2.93 0.30
C SER A 172 11.12 -3.85 1.48
N ASN A 173 12.34 -4.36 1.52
CA ASN A 173 12.86 -5.05 2.69
C ASN A 173 13.42 -4.10 3.77
N ILE A 174 13.39 -2.79 3.57
CA ILE A 174 13.89 -1.83 4.54
C ILE A 174 12.99 -1.85 5.76
N TYR A 175 13.58 -2.08 6.94
CA TYR A 175 12.84 -2.22 8.20
C TYR A 175 11.68 -3.22 8.16
N PHE A 176 11.64 -4.10 7.17
CA PHE A 176 10.73 -5.22 7.17
C PHE A 176 11.13 -6.19 8.29
N ARG A 177 10.22 -6.48 9.23
CA ARG A 177 10.54 -7.24 10.43
C ARG A 177 9.72 -8.51 10.52
N PHE A 178 10.44 -9.61 10.82
CA PHE A 178 9.89 -10.92 11.10
C PHE A 178 10.28 -11.43 12.50
N ASP A 179 10.78 -10.56 13.38
CA ASP A 179 11.19 -10.99 14.71
C ASP A 179 10.00 -11.19 15.64
N ASN A 180 10.22 -11.94 16.73
CA ASN A 180 9.20 -12.23 17.71
C ASN A 180 8.76 -11.00 18.51
N GLU A 181 9.57 -9.95 18.54
CA GLU A 181 9.29 -8.73 19.29
C GLU A 181 8.35 -7.80 18.54
N ILE A 182 8.50 -7.72 17.21
CA ILE A 182 7.72 -6.81 16.35
C ILE A 182 7.08 -7.60 15.23
N LYS A 183 5.82 -7.95 15.42
CA LYS A 183 5.00 -8.67 14.44
C LYS A 183 4.32 -7.70 13.48
N PHE A 184 3.96 -8.17 12.29
CA PHE A 184 3.17 -7.42 11.31
C PHE A 184 3.80 -6.09 10.88
N HIS A 185 5.10 -6.12 10.55
CA HIS A 185 5.88 -4.92 10.26
C HIS A 185 6.46 -4.94 8.83
N PRO A 186 5.61 -4.74 7.78
CA PRO A 186 6.11 -4.53 6.41
C PRO A 186 6.80 -3.17 6.31
N SER A 187 7.56 -2.96 5.23
CA SER A 187 8.14 -1.65 4.99
C SER A 187 7.10 -0.65 4.49
N ASP A 188 7.26 0.62 4.86
CA ASP A 188 6.45 1.75 4.40
C ASP A 188 7.19 2.71 3.44
N HIS A 189 8.46 2.42 3.14
CA HIS A 189 9.32 3.26 2.31
C HIS A 189 8.77 3.44 0.91
N PHE A 190 8.39 2.35 0.27
CA PHE A 190 7.46 2.38 -0.85
C PHE A 190 6.38 1.30 -0.69
N VAL A 191 5.23 1.58 -1.25
CA VAL A 191 4.14 0.62 -1.34
C VAL A 191 3.54 0.71 -2.74
N GLY A 192 3.40 -0.41 -3.41
CA GLY A 192 2.81 -0.48 -4.75
C GLY A 192 1.79 -1.58 -4.88
N GLY A 193 0.88 -1.43 -5.83
CA GLY A 193 -0.17 -2.42 -6.09
C GLY A 193 -1.33 -1.85 -6.89
N GLN A 194 -2.47 -2.52 -6.87
CA GLN A 194 -3.69 -2.01 -7.49
C GLN A 194 -4.16 -0.73 -6.79
N THR A 195 -4.42 0.32 -7.55
CA THR A 195 -4.77 1.66 -7.03
C THR A 195 -5.98 1.62 -6.10
N SER A 196 -7.06 0.94 -6.49
CA SER A 196 -8.26 0.84 -5.67
C SER A 196 -8.03 0.07 -4.36
N ARG A 197 -7.12 -0.91 -4.37
CA ARG A 197 -6.68 -1.61 -3.17
C ARG A 197 -5.91 -0.68 -2.24
N MET A 198 -4.93 0.02 -2.79
CA MET A 198 -4.13 0.96 -2.02
C MET A 198 -4.99 2.05 -1.39
N ILE A 199 -5.97 2.60 -2.12
CA ILE A 199 -6.93 3.57 -1.57
C ILE A 199 -7.60 2.99 -0.32
N LYS A 200 -8.20 1.80 -0.38
CA LYS A 200 -8.87 1.17 0.77
C LYS A 200 -7.92 0.94 1.95
N VAL A 201 -6.69 0.50 1.68
CA VAL A 201 -5.69 0.29 2.73
C VAL A 201 -5.31 1.61 3.39
N PHE A 202 -5.08 2.68 2.62
CA PHE A 202 -4.69 3.97 3.18
C PHE A 202 -5.87 4.75 3.79
N GLU A 203 -7.11 4.54 3.35
CA GLU A 203 -8.32 4.99 4.06
C GLU A 203 -8.38 4.37 5.45
N LYS A 204 -8.25 3.04 5.53
CA LYS A 204 -8.25 2.33 6.80
C LYS A 204 -7.04 2.67 7.68
N SER A 205 -5.85 2.85 7.07
CA SER A 205 -4.66 3.29 7.79
C SER A 205 -4.84 4.69 8.40
N THR A 206 -5.47 5.60 7.67
CA THR A 206 -5.78 6.96 8.15
C THR A 206 -6.77 6.91 9.31
N GLU A 207 -7.81 6.09 9.21
CA GLU A 207 -8.76 5.84 10.30
C GLU A 207 -8.05 5.31 11.55
N LEU A 208 -7.24 4.24 11.41
CA LEU A 208 -6.51 3.63 12.51
C LEU A 208 -5.46 4.57 13.14
N SER A 209 -4.86 5.47 12.35
CA SER A 209 -3.92 6.47 12.84
C SER A 209 -4.59 7.64 13.56
N SER A 210 -5.89 7.86 13.36
CA SER A 210 -6.64 8.94 13.98
C SER A 210 -7.13 8.63 15.40
N ILE A 211 -6.90 7.41 15.86
CA ILE A 211 -7.23 6.95 17.22
C ILE A 211 -5.95 6.64 18.00
N PRO A 212 -5.97 6.72 19.35
CA PRO A 212 -4.81 6.35 20.15
C PRO A 212 -4.35 4.91 19.89
N THR A 213 -3.10 4.74 19.48
CA THR A 213 -2.52 3.42 19.19
C THR A 213 -1.05 3.36 19.59
N LYS A 214 -0.58 2.16 19.94
CA LYS A 214 0.83 1.85 20.17
C LYS A 214 1.50 1.21 18.93
N LEU A 215 0.75 1.03 17.85
CA LEU A 215 1.26 0.43 16.62
C LEU A 215 2.20 1.39 15.91
N SER A 216 3.25 0.86 15.30
CA SER A 216 4.10 1.61 14.37
C SER A 216 3.33 1.91 13.06
N PRO A 217 3.83 2.84 12.20
CA PRO A 217 3.20 3.11 10.90
C PRO A 217 3.06 1.86 10.07
N GLU A 218 4.10 1.06 10.04
CA GLU A 218 4.17 -0.17 9.27
C GLU A 218 3.14 -1.19 9.77
N GLN A 219 3.00 -1.33 11.09
CA GLN A 219 1.98 -2.19 11.70
C GLN A 219 0.55 -1.70 11.39
N ILE A 220 0.33 -0.39 11.34
CA ILE A 220 -0.96 0.21 10.96
C ILE A 220 -1.29 -0.14 9.51
N ILE A 221 -0.34 0.01 8.58
CA ILE A 221 -0.51 -0.34 7.16
C ILE A 221 -0.79 -1.84 7.02
N CYS A 222 -0.04 -2.69 7.73
CA CYS A 222 -0.27 -4.13 7.72
C CYS A 222 -1.67 -4.47 8.23
N LYS A 223 -2.07 -3.95 9.39
CA LYS A 223 -3.40 -4.15 9.95
C LYS A 223 -4.50 -3.71 8.98
N ALA A 224 -4.36 -2.53 8.38
CA ALA A 224 -5.30 -2.04 7.38
C ALA A 224 -5.37 -2.95 6.15
N ALA A 225 -4.22 -3.45 5.66
CA ALA A 225 -4.17 -4.37 4.53
C ALA A 225 -4.89 -5.70 4.83
N LEU A 226 -4.75 -6.23 6.03
CA LEU A 226 -5.42 -7.46 6.47
C LEU A 226 -6.93 -7.25 6.65
N GLU A 227 -7.34 -6.18 7.36
CA GLU A 227 -8.74 -5.90 7.65
C GLU A 227 -9.57 -5.57 6.40
N THR A 228 -8.97 -4.94 5.39
CA THR A 228 -9.64 -4.61 4.12
C THR A 228 -9.83 -5.80 3.20
N TYR A 229 -9.26 -6.98 3.52
CA TYR A 229 -9.32 -8.18 2.68
C TYR A 229 -9.70 -9.47 3.44
N PHE A 230 -10.62 -9.35 4.37
CA PHE A 230 -11.25 -10.48 5.06
C PHE A 230 -10.33 -11.38 5.90
N ASP A 231 -9.17 -10.88 6.29
CA ASP A 231 -8.34 -11.52 7.31
C ASP A 231 -8.28 -10.62 8.56
N PRO A 232 -9.41 -10.40 9.28
CA PRO A 232 -9.43 -9.50 10.42
C PRO A 232 -8.49 -10.02 11.49
N ILE A 233 -7.53 -9.19 11.88
CA ILE A 233 -6.79 -9.41 13.13
C ILE A 233 -7.81 -9.11 14.23
N LYS A 234 -8.43 -10.16 14.78
CA LYS A 234 -9.25 -10.02 15.97
C LYS A 234 -8.39 -9.36 17.05
N ASN A 235 -8.94 -8.34 17.70
CA ASN A 235 -8.26 -7.46 18.65
C ASN A 235 -7.72 -8.15 19.92
N SER A 236 -7.33 -9.40 19.89
CA SER A 236 -6.68 -10.06 21.01
C SER A 236 -5.19 -9.68 21.02
N ARG A 237 -4.80 -8.92 22.01
CA ARG A 237 -3.45 -8.40 22.25
C ARG A 237 -2.33 -9.45 22.22
N ASP A 238 -2.67 -10.75 22.25
CA ASP A 238 -1.73 -11.77 22.67
C ASP A 238 -1.74 -13.07 21.84
N GLN A 239 -2.44 -13.17 20.73
CA GLN A 239 -2.69 -14.48 20.12
C GLN A 239 -2.21 -14.70 18.69
N PHE A 240 -1.51 -13.76 18.08
CA PHE A 240 -0.84 -14.11 16.82
C PHE A 240 0.55 -14.64 17.13
N ASP A 241 0.68 -15.94 17.01
CA ASP A 241 1.93 -16.64 16.86
C ASP A 241 2.77 -15.96 15.74
N TYR A 242 4.08 -15.96 15.92
CA TYR A 242 5.05 -15.49 14.94
C TYR A 242 4.81 -16.12 13.56
N THR A 243 4.62 -17.43 13.50
CA THR A 243 4.31 -18.18 12.27
C THR A 243 3.08 -17.61 11.55
N LYS A 244 2.02 -17.30 12.29
CA LYS A 244 0.81 -16.71 11.71
C LYS A 244 1.02 -15.30 11.18
N SER A 245 1.84 -14.50 11.84
CA SER A 245 2.23 -13.18 11.37
C SER A 245 2.98 -13.27 10.03
N VAL A 246 3.96 -14.16 9.93
CA VAL A 246 4.73 -14.40 8.70
C VAL A 246 3.81 -14.86 7.57
N GLU A 247 2.97 -15.87 7.82
CA GLU A 247 2.01 -16.40 6.84
C GLU A 247 1.11 -15.30 6.27
N LEU A 248 0.51 -14.47 7.14
CA LEU A 248 -0.37 -13.39 6.73
C LEU A 248 0.39 -12.30 5.96
N MET A 249 1.61 -11.96 6.38
CA MET A 249 2.42 -10.99 5.66
C MET A 249 2.81 -11.50 4.28
N GLN A 250 3.21 -12.75 4.13
CA GLN A 250 3.49 -13.40 2.85
C GLN A 250 2.27 -13.43 1.92
N LYS A 251 1.10 -13.64 2.49
CA LYS A 251 -0.15 -13.64 1.71
C LYS A 251 -0.48 -12.26 1.14
N HIS A 252 -0.18 -11.18 1.86
CA HIS A 252 -0.60 -9.82 1.52
C HIS A 252 0.51 -8.92 0.95
N PHE A 253 1.78 -9.30 1.13
CA PHE A 253 2.92 -8.49 0.73
C PHE A 253 3.93 -9.29 -0.05
N ASP A 254 4.47 -8.68 -1.11
CA ASP A 254 5.68 -9.13 -1.79
C ASP A 254 6.80 -8.13 -1.54
N ILE A 255 8.01 -8.64 -1.39
CA ILE A 255 9.16 -7.85 -0.95
C ILE A 255 10.16 -7.69 -2.08
N ILE A 256 10.54 -6.46 -2.37
CA ILE A 256 11.67 -6.13 -3.24
C ILE A 256 12.88 -5.85 -2.36
N ARG A 257 13.97 -6.57 -2.60
CA ARG A 257 15.25 -6.28 -1.95
C ARG A 257 15.79 -4.97 -2.48
N ILE A 258 16.05 -4.04 -1.57
CA ILE A 258 16.51 -2.71 -1.94
C ILE A 258 17.85 -2.74 -2.69
N ASN A 259 18.71 -3.74 -2.41
CA ASN A 259 19.96 -3.97 -3.13
C ASN A 259 19.75 -4.31 -4.61
N SER A 260 18.57 -4.76 -5.00
CA SER A 260 18.21 -4.99 -6.40
C SER A 260 17.82 -3.71 -7.14
N LEU A 261 17.67 -2.57 -6.44
CA LEU A 261 17.34 -1.28 -7.04
C LEU A 261 18.61 -0.48 -7.30
N PRO A 262 18.98 -0.24 -8.59
CA PRO A 262 20.17 0.53 -8.92
C PRO A 262 19.98 2.02 -8.60
N ASN A 263 21.10 2.67 -8.29
CA ASN A 263 21.18 4.14 -8.12
C ASN A 263 20.22 4.72 -7.06
N ARG A 264 19.86 3.93 -6.06
CA ARG A 264 19.02 4.41 -4.97
C ARG A 264 19.72 5.49 -4.14
N ILE A 265 18.98 6.50 -3.72
CA ILE A 265 19.44 7.55 -2.84
C ILE A 265 18.57 7.55 -1.58
N TRP A 266 19.23 7.39 -0.43
CA TRP A 266 18.60 7.42 0.88
C TRP A 266 18.48 8.83 1.43
N THR A 267 17.61 8.99 2.40
CA THR A 267 17.50 10.24 3.14
C THR A 267 18.68 10.46 4.07
N SER A 268 18.93 11.70 4.43
CA SER A 268 19.91 12.06 5.45
C SER A 268 19.50 11.63 6.86
N SER A 269 18.22 11.36 7.12
CA SER A 269 17.71 10.88 8.40
C SER A 269 18.09 9.43 8.69
N TYR A 270 18.33 8.64 7.64
CA TYR A 270 18.93 7.32 7.80
C TYR A 270 20.43 7.50 7.82
N ARG A 271 21.02 7.40 8.99
CA ARG A 271 22.47 7.29 9.10
C ARG A 271 22.89 6.16 8.18
N LYS A 272 23.79 6.48 7.24
CA LYS A 272 24.27 5.59 6.17
C LYS A 272 24.60 4.17 6.65
N TYR A 273 24.94 4.05 7.92
CA TYR A 273 25.27 2.81 8.61
C TYR A 273 24.08 2.01 9.13
N ASP A 274 22.96 2.67 9.49
CA ASP A 274 21.80 1.96 10.05
C ASP A 274 20.95 1.31 8.97
N ALA A 275 20.91 1.91 7.76
CA ALA A 275 20.22 1.32 6.61
C ALA A 275 20.93 0.04 6.12
N LEU A 276 22.27 0.06 6.02
CA LEU A 276 23.06 -1.12 5.64
C LEU A 276 23.02 -2.20 6.73
N ARG A 277 23.15 -1.81 8.01
CA ARG A 277 23.01 -2.75 9.14
C ARG A 277 21.60 -3.30 9.27
N SER A 278 20.57 -2.52 9.00
CA SER A 278 19.19 -3.02 8.99
C SER A 278 19.00 -4.02 7.84
N GLU A 279 19.56 -3.77 6.66
CA GLU A 279 19.50 -4.68 5.54
C GLU A 279 20.18 -6.02 5.86
N GLU A 280 21.38 -6.01 6.47
CA GLU A 280 22.05 -7.24 6.94
C GLU A 280 21.29 -7.90 8.09
N ARG A 281 20.80 -7.13 9.04
CA ARG A 281 20.12 -7.63 10.25
C ARG A 281 18.73 -8.17 9.98
N TRP A 282 18.02 -7.63 8.97
CA TRP A 282 16.65 -7.97 8.66
C TRP A 282 16.52 -8.92 7.45
N CYS A 283 17.54 -8.99 6.60
CA CYS A 283 17.55 -9.88 5.45
C CYS A 283 17.91 -11.34 5.78
N HIS A 284 18.46 -11.63 6.96
CA HIS A 284 18.81 -13.00 7.29
C HIS A 284 17.60 -13.94 7.31
N ASN A 285 16.43 -13.44 7.69
CA ASN A 285 15.21 -14.24 7.77
C ASN A 285 14.41 -14.28 6.46
N ILE A 286 14.78 -13.50 5.44
CA ILE A 286 14.12 -13.50 4.12
C ILE A 286 14.65 -14.62 3.21
N LYS A 287 15.76 -15.28 3.57
CA LYS A 287 16.29 -16.42 2.79
C LYS A 287 15.36 -17.64 2.83
N GLU A 288 14.42 -17.65 3.76
CA GLU A 288 13.46 -18.76 3.97
C GLU A 288 12.07 -18.45 3.38
N LEU A 289 11.93 -17.32 2.67
CA LEU A 289 10.74 -16.92 1.92
C LEU A 289 11.00 -17.06 0.41
#